data_2d32edfd17a4dbe2b875c01df33909ae
#
_entry.id   2d32edfd17a4dbe2b875c01df33909ae
#
_cell.length_a   1.000
_cell.length_b   1.000
_cell.length_c   1.000
_cell.angle_alpha   90.00
_cell.angle_beta   90.00
_cell.angle_gamma   90.00
#
_symmetry.space_group_name_H-M   'P 1'
#
loop_
_entity.id
_entity.type
_entity.pdbx_description
1 polymer ?
#
loop_
_entity_poly.entity_id
_entity_poly.type
_entity_poly.pdbx_seq_one_letter_code
_entity_poly.pdbx_strand_id
1 'polypeptide(L)'
;ASYKDWGDGDYDALVWLWNKESGWQWNATNPSSGAYGIPQALPASKLASAGDDWKDDAATQIKWGLNYIAGRYGSPSAAKTFWLAHNWY
;
A
#
# COMPACT_ATOMS: atom_id res chain seq x y z
N ALA A 1 16.13 5.88 4.39
CA ALA A 1 16.42 5.20 3.13
C ALA A 1 15.40 5.62 2.08
N SER A 2 15.84 5.81 0.87
CA SER A 2 14.95 6.19 -0.22
C SER A 2 14.63 4.99 -1.11
N TYR A 3 13.43 4.99 -1.64
CA TYR A 3 12.95 3.98 -2.58
C TYR A 3 12.59 4.71 -3.87
N LYS A 4 13.19 4.31 -5.00
CA LYS A 4 12.94 4.91 -6.32
C LYS A 4 13.05 6.44 -6.33
N ASP A 5 14.03 6.96 -5.62
CA ASP A 5 14.31 8.41 -5.54
C ASP A 5 13.17 9.24 -4.93
N TRP A 6 12.32 8.60 -4.14
CA TRP A 6 11.27 9.32 -3.44
C TRP A 6 11.84 10.20 -2.32
N GLY A 7 11.32 11.42 -2.20
CA GLY A 7 11.71 12.35 -1.14
C GLY A 7 10.88 12.18 0.13
N ASP A 8 11.19 13.02 1.14
CA ASP A 8 10.51 12.95 2.44
C ASP A 8 9.01 13.17 2.32
N GLY A 9 8.58 14.06 1.42
CA GLY A 9 7.15 14.31 1.19
C GLY A 9 6.42 13.08 0.65
N ASP A 10 7.10 12.27 -0.15
CA ASP A 10 6.53 11.01 -0.66
C ASP A 10 6.34 10.00 0.46
N TYR A 11 7.30 9.90 1.37
CA TYR A 11 7.17 8.98 2.51
C TYR A 11 6.09 9.44 3.48
N ASP A 12 5.96 10.75 3.70
CA ASP A 12 4.86 11.28 4.51
C ASP A 12 3.51 10.94 3.89
N ALA A 13 3.39 11.05 2.56
CA ALA A 13 2.17 10.68 1.85
C ALA A 13 1.87 9.19 2.00
N LEU A 14 2.90 8.34 1.95
CA LEU A 14 2.76 6.90 2.11
C LEU A 14 2.24 6.56 3.51
N VAL A 15 2.80 7.18 4.54
CA VAL A 15 2.35 6.99 5.92
C VAL A 15 0.87 7.39 6.04
N TRP A 16 0.51 8.53 5.46
CA TRP A 16 -0.87 9.01 5.47
C TRP A 16 -1.82 8.03 4.78
N LEU A 17 -1.44 7.55 3.59
CA LEU A 17 -2.27 6.63 2.81
C LEU A 17 -2.52 5.32 3.57
N TRP A 18 -1.47 4.70 4.07
CA TRP A 18 -1.61 3.41 4.72
C TRP A 18 -2.22 3.51 6.11
N ASN A 19 -2.16 4.66 6.77
CA ASN A 19 -2.98 4.93 7.95
C ASN A 19 -4.47 4.89 7.60
N LYS A 20 -4.84 5.43 6.45
CA LYS A 20 -6.23 5.42 5.99
C LYS A 20 -6.67 4.02 5.54
N GLU A 21 -5.76 3.27 4.90
CA GLU A 21 -6.11 1.95 4.38
C GLU A 21 -6.26 0.90 5.49
N SER A 22 -5.30 0.81 6.37
CA SER A 22 -5.24 -0.31 7.33
C SER A 22 -4.80 0.08 8.73
N GLY A 23 -4.35 1.33 8.94
CA GLY A 23 -3.68 1.70 10.19
C GLY A 23 -2.39 0.94 10.38
N TRP A 24 -1.72 0.54 9.30
CA TRP A 24 -0.47 -0.23 9.29
C TRP A 24 -0.61 -1.64 9.88
N GLN A 25 -1.82 -2.20 9.88
CA GLN A 25 -2.05 -3.54 10.40
C GLN A 25 -1.93 -4.57 9.28
N TRP A 26 -0.97 -5.49 9.44
CA TRP A 26 -0.70 -6.50 8.41
C TRP A 26 -1.86 -7.48 8.20
N ASN A 27 -2.72 -7.64 9.20
CA ASN A 27 -3.86 -8.55 9.13
C ASN A 27 -5.19 -7.83 8.92
N ALA A 28 -5.16 -6.53 8.59
CA ALA A 28 -6.39 -5.78 8.35
C ALA A 28 -7.12 -6.37 7.14
N THR A 29 -8.38 -6.69 7.32
CA THR A 29 -9.22 -7.25 6.25
C THR A 29 -10.50 -6.46 6.16
N ASN A 30 -10.81 -5.96 4.95
CA ASN A 30 -12.07 -5.26 4.71
C ASN A 30 -13.18 -6.32 4.63
N PRO A 31 -14.18 -6.29 5.52
CA PRO A 31 -15.22 -7.33 5.53
C PRO A 31 -16.13 -7.29 4.30
N SER A 32 -16.19 -6.17 3.59
CA SER A 32 -17.03 -6.04 2.39
C SER A 32 -16.32 -6.50 1.13
N SER A 33 -15.05 -6.10 0.95
CA SER A 33 -14.32 -6.35 -0.31
C SER A 33 -13.31 -7.50 -0.22
N GLY A 34 -12.84 -7.83 1.00
CA GLY A 34 -11.76 -8.78 1.20
C GLY A 34 -10.36 -8.18 1.01
N ALA A 35 -10.26 -6.86 0.80
CA ALA A 35 -8.97 -6.20 0.72
C ALA A 35 -8.14 -6.51 1.97
N TYR A 36 -6.85 -6.82 1.79
CA TYR A 36 -6.04 -7.39 2.85
C TYR A 36 -4.71 -6.69 3.03
N GLY A 37 -4.27 -6.61 4.29
CA GLY A 37 -2.92 -6.19 4.67
C GLY A 37 -2.74 -4.68 4.70
N ILE A 38 -1.49 -4.26 4.93
CA ILE A 38 -1.13 -2.86 5.07
C ILE A 38 -1.59 -2.03 3.86
N PRO A 39 -1.33 -2.44 2.60
CA PRO A 39 -1.77 -1.67 1.44
C PRO A 39 -3.21 -1.95 1.02
N GLN A 40 -3.91 -2.85 1.67
CA GLN A 40 -5.28 -3.27 1.31
C GLN A 40 -5.38 -3.75 -0.13
N ALA A 41 -4.60 -4.76 -0.46
CA ALA A 41 -4.60 -5.38 -1.80
C ALA A 41 -5.93 -6.06 -2.10
N LEU A 42 -6.41 -5.91 -3.32
CA LEU A 42 -7.66 -6.49 -3.76
C LEU A 42 -7.50 -7.08 -5.18
N PRO A 43 -7.63 -8.38 -5.36
CA PRO A 43 -7.79 -9.39 -4.31
C PRO A 43 -6.53 -9.56 -3.47
N ALA A 44 -6.70 -10.06 -2.25
CA ALA A 44 -5.59 -10.26 -1.32
C ALA A 44 -4.45 -11.10 -1.91
N SER A 45 -4.77 -12.07 -2.75
CA SER A 45 -3.80 -12.96 -3.37
C SER A 45 -2.78 -12.24 -4.25
N LYS A 46 -3.03 -11.00 -4.65
CA LYS A 46 -2.04 -10.21 -5.39
C LYS A 46 -0.75 -10.02 -4.61
N LEU A 47 -0.83 -10.02 -3.28
CA LEU A 47 0.35 -9.89 -2.41
C LEU A 47 1.35 -11.03 -2.61
N ALA A 48 0.89 -12.18 -3.09
CA ALA A 48 1.74 -13.33 -3.33
C ALA A 48 2.85 -13.06 -4.35
N SER A 49 2.67 -12.07 -5.23
CA SER A 49 3.70 -11.69 -6.19
C SER A 49 4.95 -11.11 -5.54
N ALA A 50 4.85 -10.63 -4.31
CA ALA A 50 5.98 -10.09 -3.57
C ALA A 50 6.67 -11.11 -2.68
N GLY A 51 6.01 -12.23 -2.37
CA GLY A 51 6.57 -13.30 -1.56
C GLY A 51 5.51 -14.28 -1.06
N ASP A 52 5.90 -15.51 -0.82
CA ASP A 52 4.97 -16.56 -0.39
C ASP A 52 4.41 -16.33 1.02
N ASP A 53 5.11 -15.55 1.82
CA ASP A 53 4.73 -15.22 3.21
C ASP A 53 3.84 -13.99 3.32
N TRP A 54 3.24 -13.55 2.23
CA TRP A 54 2.48 -12.30 2.13
C TRP A 54 1.36 -12.18 3.17
N LYS A 55 0.84 -13.31 3.63
CA LYS A 55 -0.35 -13.31 4.48
C LYS A 55 -0.04 -12.84 5.89
N ASP A 56 1.16 -13.05 6.36
CA ASP A 56 1.55 -12.73 7.74
C ASP A 56 2.89 -12.00 7.87
N ASP A 57 3.46 -11.53 6.76
CA ASP A 57 4.71 -10.79 6.77
C ASP A 57 4.49 -9.34 6.31
N ALA A 58 4.62 -8.41 7.25
CA ALA A 58 4.44 -6.99 6.96
C ALA A 58 5.43 -6.46 5.92
N ALA A 59 6.67 -6.91 5.96
CA ALA A 59 7.70 -6.46 5.02
C ALA A 59 7.34 -6.84 3.58
N THR A 60 6.81 -8.04 3.36
CA THR A 60 6.37 -8.49 2.05
C THR A 60 5.20 -7.65 1.55
N GLN A 61 4.25 -7.33 2.42
CA GLN A 61 3.11 -6.49 2.09
C GLN A 61 3.55 -5.07 1.74
N ILE A 62 4.49 -4.51 2.49
CA ILE A 62 5.04 -3.19 2.23
C ILE A 62 5.73 -3.17 0.85
N LYS A 63 6.53 -4.19 0.56
CA LYS A 63 7.20 -4.32 -0.74
C LYS A 63 6.19 -4.32 -1.88
N TRP A 64 5.12 -5.09 -1.75
CA TRP A 64 4.07 -5.11 -2.77
C TRP A 64 3.44 -3.72 -2.94
N GLY A 65 3.11 -3.07 -1.82
CA GLY A 65 2.47 -1.75 -1.86
C GLY A 65 3.35 -0.68 -2.50
N LEU A 66 4.65 -0.70 -2.19
CA LEU A 66 5.61 0.22 -2.81
C LEU A 66 5.68 0.02 -4.32
N ASN A 67 5.75 -1.24 -4.76
CA ASN A 67 5.78 -1.57 -6.19
C ASN A 67 4.47 -1.18 -6.88
N TYR A 68 3.33 -1.40 -6.23
CA TYR A 68 2.02 -1.03 -6.74
C TYR A 68 1.93 0.48 -6.97
N ILE A 69 2.30 1.26 -5.96
CA ILE A 69 2.25 2.72 -6.05
C ILE A 69 3.22 3.23 -7.12
N ALA A 70 4.43 2.69 -7.16
CA ALA A 70 5.42 3.08 -8.15
C ALA A 70 4.95 2.79 -9.58
N GLY A 71 4.33 1.62 -9.79
CA GLY A 71 3.86 1.22 -11.13
C GLY A 71 2.60 1.95 -11.57
N ARG A 72 1.70 2.24 -10.65
CA ARG A 72 0.41 2.85 -11.00
C ARG A 72 0.43 4.37 -10.97
N TYR A 73 1.09 4.96 -9.98
CA TYR A 73 1.06 6.41 -9.75
C TYR A 73 2.43 7.06 -9.90
N GLY A 74 3.50 6.31 -9.82
CA GLY A 74 4.84 6.84 -9.86
C GLY A 74 5.39 7.25 -8.49
N SER A 75 4.54 7.76 -7.59
CA SER A 75 4.97 8.18 -6.26
C SER A 75 3.82 8.16 -5.27
N PRO A 76 4.11 8.07 -3.96
CA PRO A 76 3.07 8.16 -2.93
C PRO A 76 2.33 9.49 -2.94
N SER A 77 3.00 10.59 -3.28
CA SER A 77 2.33 11.90 -3.38
C SER A 77 1.25 11.90 -4.45
N ALA A 78 1.52 11.29 -5.61
CA ALA A 78 0.55 11.16 -6.68
C ALA A 78 -0.61 10.26 -6.25
N ALA A 79 -0.32 9.16 -5.55
CA ALA A 79 -1.35 8.26 -5.03
C ALA A 79 -2.25 8.95 -4.00
N LYS A 80 -1.67 9.78 -3.12
CA LYS A 80 -2.42 10.55 -2.14
C LYS A 80 -3.36 11.55 -2.82
N THR A 81 -2.90 12.23 -3.85
CA THR A 81 -3.72 13.16 -4.64
C THR A 81 -4.91 12.44 -5.24
N PHE A 82 -4.69 11.26 -5.81
CA PHE A 82 -5.75 10.43 -6.35
C PHE A 82 -6.74 10.02 -5.25
N TRP A 83 -6.24 9.59 -4.10
CA TRP A 83 -7.08 9.18 -2.98
C TRP A 83 -7.97 10.30 -2.47
N LEU A 84 -7.42 11.53 -2.38
CA LEU A 84 -8.19 12.69 -1.94
C LEU A 84 -9.35 13.01 -2.89
N ALA A 85 -9.20 12.70 -4.18
CA ALA A 85 -10.23 12.93 -5.17
C ALA A 85 -11.28 11.80 -5.20
N HIS A 86 -10.88 10.55 -4.91
CA HIS A 86 -11.70 9.37 -5.15
C HIS A 86 -11.96 8.51 -3.93
N ASN A 87 -11.27 8.73 -2.80
CA ASN A 87 -11.33 7.93 -1.57
C ASN A 87 -10.85 6.48 -1.75
N TRP A 88 -10.04 6.20 -2.77
CA TRP A 88 -9.38 4.91 -3.00
C TRP A 88 -8.16 5.10 -3.90
N TYR A 89 -7.37 4.06 -4.04
CA TYR A 89 -6.23 4.12 -4.96
C TYR A 89 -5.85 2.77 -5.56
#